data_b24916b7782626a7cfadd5246b655e48
#
_entry.id   b24916b7782626a7cfadd5246b655e48
#
_cell.length_a   1.000
_cell.length_b   1.000
_cell.length_c   1.000
_cell.angle_alpha   90.00
_cell.angle_beta   90.00
_cell.angle_gamma   90.00
#
_symmetry.space_group_name_H-M   'P 1'
#
loop_
_entity.id
_entity.type
_entity.pdbx_description
1 polymer ?
#
loop_
_entity_poly.entity_id
_entity_poly.type
_entity_poly.pdbx_seq_one_letter_code
_entity_poly.pdbx_strand_id
1 'polypeptide(L)'
;MSINRRDFLRNSSFAAVGLSLPFLSKANFLDAAAGFKIPNFGIQLWTVKENMMADAKGTLAKLASFGYKQIESYEGPQGMFWGMGHKGFKSYIDDLGMKIVSSHCDNLTDFDKKSEQAAAIGMQYLICPHKGPQKSLDNYKAFADEFNVSGKIAKKHGIRFAYHNHDYSFIPMDGQMPQDVMMQGTDPSLVDFEMDIYWVNYANQDPIAWLKKYPNRFKLCHVKDLTKKVDNKQESCVIGTGIIDFKKVLKTGAKYGLASFF
;
A
#
# COMPACT_ATOMS: atom_id res chain seq x y z
N MET A 1 -29.00 10.78 6.90
CA MET A 1 -27.95 11.79 7.16
C MET A 1 -26.92 11.66 6.07
N SER A 2 -26.66 12.69 5.27
CA SER A 2 -25.62 12.61 4.23
C SER A 2 -24.25 12.82 4.91
N ILE A 3 -23.41 11.80 4.91
CA ILE A 3 -22.03 11.88 5.37
C ILE A 3 -21.25 12.65 4.30
N ASN A 4 -20.64 13.78 4.67
CA ASN A 4 -19.80 14.53 3.75
C ASN A 4 -18.37 13.98 3.72
N ARG A 5 -17.56 14.42 2.73
CA ARG A 5 -16.19 13.96 2.50
C ARG A 5 -15.28 14.08 3.73
N ARG A 6 -15.47 15.13 4.53
CA ARG A 6 -14.65 15.42 5.71
C ARG A 6 -14.99 14.48 6.86
N ASP A 7 -16.27 14.19 7.08
CA ASP A 7 -16.74 13.29 8.14
C ASP A 7 -16.41 11.84 7.81
N PHE A 8 -16.49 11.46 6.53
CA PHE A 8 -16.08 10.14 6.06
C PHE A 8 -14.59 9.85 6.34
N LEU A 9 -13.71 10.80 6.02
CA LEU A 9 -12.27 10.65 6.23
C LEU A 9 -11.87 10.81 7.72
N ARG A 10 -12.65 11.53 8.50
CA ARG A 10 -12.40 11.77 9.93
C ARG A 10 -12.77 10.57 10.79
N ASN A 11 -13.81 9.84 10.43
CA ASN A 11 -14.19 8.59 11.11
C ASN A 11 -13.23 7.43 10.80
N SER A 12 -12.37 7.61 9.82
CA SER A 12 -11.32 6.65 9.45
C SER A 12 -9.98 6.89 10.16
N SER A 13 -9.90 7.94 11.02
CA SER A 13 -8.68 8.30 11.75
C SER A 13 -9.04 8.60 13.20
N PHE A 14 -8.34 7.99 14.15
CA PHE A 14 -8.48 8.25 15.57
C PHE A 14 -8.38 9.74 15.89
N ALA A 15 -9.17 10.18 16.86
CA ALA A 15 -9.39 11.53 17.31
C ALA A 15 -8.14 12.41 17.41
N ALA A 16 -8.15 13.56 16.75
CA ALA A 16 -7.30 14.70 17.08
C ALA A 16 -8.13 15.98 17.15
N VAL A 17 -7.93 16.72 18.22
CA VAL A 17 -8.56 17.98 18.61
C VAL A 17 -8.34 19.06 17.56
N GLY A 18 -9.39 19.83 17.30
CA GLY A 18 -9.47 20.82 16.23
C GLY A 18 -8.63 22.08 16.44
N LEU A 19 -8.18 22.60 15.31
CA LEU A 19 -7.94 24.02 15.04
C LEU A 19 -8.24 24.27 13.56
N SER A 20 -9.14 25.21 13.31
CA SER A 20 -9.60 25.60 11.98
C SER A 20 -8.54 26.46 11.28
N LEU A 21 -7.94 25.95 10.20
CA LEU A 21 -7.16 26.72 9.23
C LEU A 21 -7.83 26.64 7.84
N PRO A 22 -7.73 27.67 7.00
CA PRO A 22 -8.42 27.73 5.71
C PRO A 22 -7.87 26.69 4.73
N PHE A 23 -8.79 25.95 4.10
CA PHE A 23 -8.51 24.91 3.13
C PHE A 23 -7.94 25.47 1.83
N LEU A 24 -6.68 25.26 1.57
CA LEU A 24 -6.15 25.20 0.21
C LEU A 24 -6.61 23.89 -0.43
N SER A 25 -7.21 23.96 -1.60
CA SER A 25 -7.78 22.80 -2.29
C SER A 25 -6.72 21.75 -2.58
N LYS A 26 -7.02 20.48 -2.28
CA LYS A 26 -6.09 19.33 -2.40
C LYS A 26 -5.55 19.08 -3.83
N ALA A 27 -6.18 19.66 -4.87
CA ALA A 27 -5.67 19.66 -6.23
C ALA A 27 -4.28 20.32 -6.34
N ASN A 28 -4.00 21.32 -5.52
CA ASN A 28 -2.74 22.07 -5.57
C ASN A 28 -1.54 21.34 -4.93
N PHE A 29 -1.77 20.33 -4.10
CA PHE A 29 -0.63 19.60 -3.49
C PHE A 29 0.09 18.71 -4.51
N LEU A 30 -0.64 18.06 -5.42
CA LEU A 30 -0.06 17.25 -6.49
C LEU A 30 0.48 18.12 -7.65
N ASP A 31 -0.14 19.28 -7.91
CA ASP A 31 0.31 20.24 -8.92
C ASP A 31 1.52 21.08 -8.47
N ALA A 32 1.70 21.30 -7.16
CA ALA A 32 2.84 22.04 -6.60
C ALA A 32 4.18 21.28 -6.75
N ALA A 33 4.16 19.99 -7.08
CA ALA A 33 5.34 19.25 -7.47
C ALA A 33 5.70 19.57 -8.94
N ALA A 34 6.31 20.73 -9.20
CA ALA A 34 6.66 21.20 -10.54
C ALA A 34 7.13 20.06 -11.48
N GLY A 35 6.27 19.64 -12.41
CA GLY A 35 6.57 18.68 -13.45
C GLY A 35 6.38 17.20 -13.12
N PHE A 36 6.07 16.78 -11.88
CA PHE A 36 5.72 15.41 -11.54
C PHE A 36 4.23 15.29 -11.28
N LYS A 37 3.52 14.59 -12.15
CA LYS A 37 2.09 14.29 -12.00
C LYS A 37 1.93 12.82 -11.69
N ILE A 38 1.13 12.49 -10.68
CA ILE A 38 0.60 11.14 -10.47
C ILE A 38 -0.72 11.10 -11.26
N PRO A 39 -0.75 10.46 -12.44
CA PRO A 39 -1.91 10.51 -13.32
C PRO A 39 -3.14 9.82 -12.71
N ASN A 40 -2.88 8.78 -11.91
CA ASN A 40 -3.90 8.03 -11.20
C ASN A 40 -3.40 7.77 -9.78
N PHE A 41 -4.09 8.31 -8.81
CA PHE A 41 -3.84 7.95 -7.41
C PHE A 41 -4.89 6.95 -6.95
N GLY A 42 -4.44 6.02 -6.11
CA GLY A 42 -5.26 4.97 -5.55
C GLY A 42 -5.52 5.17 -4.06
N ILE A 43 -6.25 4.23 -3.51
CA ILE A 43 -6.42 4.07 -2.06
C ILE A 43 -6.36 2.61 -1.69
N GLN A 44 -5.62 2.32 -0.61
CA GLN A 44 -5.67 1.02 0.06
C GLN A 44 -6.94 0.97 0.92
N LEU A 45 -7.79 -0.04 0.70
CA LEU A 45 -9.10 -0.12 1.36
C LEU A 45 -9.03 -0.37 2.87
N TRP A 46 -7.88 -0.81 3.39
CA TRP A 46 -7.64 -0.88 4.83
C TRP A 46 -7.75 0.48 5.52
N THR A 47 -7.45 1.57 4.82
CA THR A 47 -7.61 2.95 5.31
C THR A 47 -9.05 3.25 5.73
N VAL A 48 -10.02 2.58 5.12
CA VAL A 48 -11.46 2.75 5.36
C VAL A 48 -12.12 1.42 5.77
N LYS A 49 -11.37 0.55 6.44
CA LYS A 49 -11.77 -0.83 6.76
C LYS A 49 -13.11 -0.94 7.48
N GLU A 50 -13.39 -0.04 8.43
CA GLU A 50 -14.64 -0.05 9.18
C GLU A 50 -15.84 0.28 8.28
N ASN A 51 -15.67 1.25 7.38
CA ASN A 51 -16.69 1.59 6.38
C ASN A 51 -16.88 0.44 5.38
N MET A 52 -15.78 -0.18 4.93
CA MET A 52 -15.84 -1.35 4.03
C MET A 52 -16.57 -2.53 4.68
N MET A 53 -16.34 -2.78 5.95
CA MET A 53 -17.04 -3.85 6.69
C MET A 53 -18.53 -3.55 6.88
N ALA A 54 -18.90 -2.28 7.07
CA ALA A 54 -20.29 -1.87 7.27
C ALA A 54 -21.08 -1.85 5.94
N ASP A 55 -20.51 -1.28 4.89
CA ASP A 55 -21.08 -1.17 3.55
C ASP A 55 -20.00 -1.03 2.48
N ALA A 56 -19.54 -2.15 1.94
CA ALA A 56 -18.48 -2.16 0.95
C ALA A 56 -18.87 -1.40 -0.34
N LYS A 57 -20.10 -1.61 -0.85
CA LYS A 57 -20.54 -0.95 -2.09
C LYS A 57 -20.68 0.55 -1.92
N GLY A 58 -21.39 1.00 -0.89
CA GLY A 58 -21.51 2.43 -0.62
C GLY A 58 -20.20 3.13 -0.36
N THR A 59 -19.25 2.45 0.33
CA THR A 59 -17.90 2.96 0.57
C THR A 59 -17.13 3.14 -0.74
N LEU A 60 -17.13 2.13 -1.62
CA LEU A 60 -16.48 2.20 -2.92
C LEU A 60 -17.08 3.31 -3.80
N ALA A 61 -18.40 3.43 -3.85
CA ALA A 61 -19.07 4.52 -4.57
C ALA A 61 -18.66 5.90 -4.03
N LYS A 62 -18.50 6.02 -2.70
CA LYS A 62 -18.04 7.25 -2.04
C LYS A 62 -16.59 7.58 -2.40
N LEU A 63 -15.70 6.59 -2.41
CA LEU A 63 -14.31 6.77 -2.85
C LEU A 63 -14.23 7.24 -4.30
N ALA A 64 -14.99 6.63 -5.20
CA ALA A 64 -15.10 7.07 -6.59
C ALA A 64 -15.56 8.53 -6.70
N SER A 65 -16.55 8.94 -5.89
CA SER A 65 -17.04 10.33 -5.87
C SER A 65 -16.00 11.34 -5.37
N PHE A 66 -14.99 10.87 -4.60
CA PHE A 66 -13.86 11.68 -4.16
C PHE A 66 -12.75 11.81 -5.22
N GLY A 67 -12.89 11.10 -6.34
CA GLY A 67 -11.98 11.16 -7.46
C GLY A 67 -10.88 10.09 -7.46
N TYR A 68 -10.93 9.10 -6.57
CA TYR A 68 -10.02 7.96 -6.64
C TYR A 68 -10.25 7.18 -7.95
N LYS A 69 -9.16 6.78 -8.61
CA LYS A 69 -9.17 6.05 -9.87
C LYS A 69 -8.63 4.64 -9.77
N GLN A 70 -7.92 4.36 -8.70
CA GLN A 70 -7.34 3.05 -8.44
C GLN A 70 -7.62 2.63 -7.00
N ILE A 71 -7.77 1.33 -6.80
CA ILE A 71 -7.87 0.73 -5.48
C ILE A 71 -6.87 -0.40 -5.33
N GLU A 72 -6.39 -0.54 -4.12
CA GLU A 72 -5.79 -1.74 -3.60
C GLU A 72 -6.73 -2.32 -2.56
N SER A 73 -7.18 -3.57 -2.78
CA SER A 73 -8.06 -4.27 -1.84
C SER A 73 -7.26 -4.95 -0.72
N TYR A 74 -7.97 -5.60 0.18
CA TYR A 74 -7.38 -6.51 1.15
C TYR A 74 -8.33 -7.68 1.44
N GLU A 75 -7.75 -8.79 1.87
CA GLU A 75 -8.50 -9.97 2.28
C GLU A 75 -9.04 -9.78 3.70
N GLY A 76 -10.28 -9.34 3.78
CA GLY A 76 -11.04 -9.25 5.01
C GLY A 76 -11.92 -10.49 5.25
N PRO A 77 -12.84 -10.45 6.23
CA PRO A 77 -13.76 -11.56 6.52
C PRO A 77 -14.62 -12.00 5.34
N GLN A 78 -14.85 -11.11 4.36
CA GLN A 78 -15.60 -11.38 3.13
C GLN A 78 -14.69 -11.68 1.92
N GLY A 79 -13.41 -11.96 2.16
CA GLY A 79 -12.38 -12.17 1.14
C GLY A 79 -11.95 -10.89 0.42
N MET A 80 -11.04 -11.02 -0.55
CA MET A 80 -10.49 -9.89 -1.34
C MET A 80 -11.54 -9.15 -2.18
N PHE A 81 -12.66 -9.82 -2.48
CA PHE A 81 -13.71 -9.34 -3.39
C PHE A 81 -15.01 -8.95 -2.66
N TRP A 82 -14.94 -8.81 -1.35
CA TRP A 82 -16.02 -8.28 -0.49
C TRP A 82 -17.36 -8.97 -0.68
N GLY A 83 -17.36 -10.30 -0.77
CA GLY A 83 -18.56 -11.12 -0.94
C GLY A 83 -19.20 -11.05 -2.34
N MET A 84 -18.69 -10.23 -3.24
CA MET A 84 -19.23 -10.08 -4.61
C MET A 84 -18.67 -11.12 -5.59
N GLY A 85 -17.70 -11.93 -5.19
CA GLY A 85 -16.90 -12.73 -6.12
C GLY A 85 -16.04 -11.86 -7.05
N HIS A 86 -15.01 -12.44 -7.67
CA HIS A 86 -14.07 -11.66 -8.48
C HIS A 86 -14.73 -10.94 -9.67
N LYS A 87 -15.61 -11.61 -10.42
CA LYS A 87 -16.30 -11.00 -11.58
C LYS A 87 -17.28 -9.89 -11.18
N GLY A 88 -18.07 -10.12 -10.11
CA GLY A 88 -19.02 -9.11 -9.62
C GLY A 88 -18.29 -7.88 -9.04
N PHE A 89 -17.18 -8.09 -8.33
CA PHE A 89 -16.36 -7.02 -7.84
C PHE A 89 -15.75 -6.19 -8.98
N LYS A 90 -15.20 -6.86 -10.01
CA LYS A 90 -14.67 -6.19 -11.21
C LYS A 90 -15.72 -5.34 -11.90
N SER A 91 -16.90 -5.91 -12.18
CA SER A 91 -17.99 -5.17 -12.82
C SER A 91 -18.36 -3.92 -12.02
N TYR A 92 -18.52 -4.06 -10.70
CA TYR A 92 -18.87 -2.94 -9.84
C TYR A 92 -17.81 -1.83 -9.82
N ILE A 93 -16.52 -2.20 -9.77
CA ILE A 93 -15.42 -1.22 -9.80
C ILE A 93 -15.34 -0.50 -11.14
N ASP A 94 -15.57 -1.22 -12.25
CA ASP A 94 -15.62 -0.62 -13.60
C ASP A 94 -16.78 0.36 -13.75
N ASP A 95 -17.99 0.02 -13.25
CA ASP A 95 -19.16 0.90 -13.26
C ASP A 95 -18.91 2.20 -12.49
N LEU A 96 -18.03 2.16 -11.47
CA LEU A 96 -17.58 3.34 -10.74
C LEU A 96 -16.45 4.12 -11.43
N GLY A 97 -16.00 3.67 -12.60
CA GLY A 97 -14.88 4.29 -13.33
C GLY A 97 -13.52 4.20 -12.61
N MET A 98 -13.35 3.16 -11.79
CA MET A 98 -12.12 2.85 -11.09
C MET A 98 -11.47 1.58 -11.65
N LYS A 99 -10.23 1.31 -11.21
CA LYS A 99 -9.49 0.07 -11.50
C LYS A 99 -9.01 -0.56 -10.20
N ILE A 100 -9.10 -1.90 -10.12
CA ILE A 100 -8.43 -2.65 -9.08
C ILE A 100 -7.03 -3.02 -9.57
N VAL A 101 -6.01 -2.59 -8.83
CA VAL A 101 -4.60 -2.81 -9.21
C VAL A 101 -4.02 -4.01 -8.48
N SER A 102 -4.32 -4.13 -7.20
CA SER A 102 -3.70 -5.09 -6.28
C SER A 102 -4.61 -5.46 -5.12
N SER A 103 -4.23 -6.47 -4.38
CA SER A 103 -4.84 -6.81 -3.09
C SER A 103 -3.80 -7.34 -2.12
N HIS A 104 -3.89 -6.90 -0.88
CA HIS A 104 -3.27 -7.57 0.25
C HIS A 104 -4.00 -8.89 0.52
N CYS A 105 -3.28 -9.99 0.68
CA CYS A 105 -3.87 -11.29 1.02
C CYS A 105 -2.88 -12.21 1.72
N ASP A 106 -3.40 -13.26 2.35
CA ASP A 106 -2.61 -14.40 2.78
C ASP A 106 -2.06 -15.14 1.53
N ASN A 107 -0.73 -15.29 1.50
CA ASN A 107 -0.02 -15.93 0.39
C ASN A 107 0.25 -17.44 0.62
N LEU A 108 -0.27 -18.00 1.70
CA LEU A 108 -0.12 -19.43 2.02
C LEU A 108 -1.37 -20.24 1.69
N THR A 109 -2.55 -19.72 2.04
CA THR A 109 -3.81 -20.43 1.90
C THR A 109 -4.44 -20.13 0.55
N ASP A 110 -4.73 -21.15 -0.25
CA ASP A 110 -5.41 -21.04 -1.56
C ASP A 110 -4.81 -20.02 -2.54
N PHE A 111 -3.50 -19.76 -2.44
CA PHE A 111 -2.86 -18.67 -3.17
C PHE A 111 -2.88 -18.87 -4.70
N ASP A 112 -2.85 -20.11 -5.21
CA ASP A 112 -2.99 -20.39 -6.64
C ASP A 112 -4.36 -19.95 -7.17
N LYS A 113 -5.45 -20.29 -6.44
CA LYS A 113 -6.82 -19.86 -6.77
C LYS A 113 -6.99 -18.34 -6.65
N LYS A 114 -6.43 -17.72 -5.61
CA LYS A 114 -6.44 -16.26 -5.44
C LYS A 114 -5.74 -15.58 -6.63
N SER A 115 -4.61 -16.13 -7.07
CA SER A 115 -3.84 -15.61 -8.21
C SER A 115 -4.60 -15.74 -9.52
N GLU A 116 -5.26 -16.89 -9.77
CA GLU A 116 -6.13 -17.09 -10.92
C GLU A 116 -7.28 -16.07 -10.97
N GLN A 117 -7.99 -15.90 -9.85
CA GLN A 117 -9.11 -14.97 -9.75
C GLN A 117 -8.68 -13.51 -9.90
N ALA A 118 -7.54 -13.13 -9.33
CA ALA A 118 -6.96 -11.80 -9.45
C ALA A 118 -6.56 -11.50 -10.91
N ALA A 119 -5.91 -12.45 -11.58
CA ALA A 119 -5.54 -12.35 -12.99
C ALA A 119 -6.77 -12.20 -13.89
N ALA A 120 -7.83 -12.99 -13.64
CA ALA A 120 -9.08 -12.98 -14.42
C ALA A 120 -9.78 -11.62 -14.44
N ILE A 121 -9.51 -10.75 -13.45
CA ILE A 121 -10.09 -9.40 -13.34
C ILE A 121 -9.10 -8.28 -13.63
N GLY A 122 -7.89 -8.63 -14.08
CA GLY A 122 -6.87 -7.67 -14.48
C GLY A 122 -6.10 -7.02 -13.34
N MET A 123 -6.09 -7.60 -12.14
CA MET A 123 -5.13 -7.21 -11.10
C MET A 123 -3.70 -7.47 -11.58
N GLN A 124 -2.78 -6.64 -11.13
CA GLN A 124 -1.35 -6.76 -11.47
C GLN A 124 -0.56 -7.43 -10.37
N TYR A 125 -1.01 -7.29 -9.10
CA TYR A 125 -0.29 -7.78 -7.93
C TYR A 125 -1.20 -8.45 -6.90
N LEU A 126 -0.66 -9.50 -6.26
CA LEU A 126 -1.07 -9.94 -4.93
C LEU A 126 0.07 -9.71 -3.96
N ILE A 127 -0.24 -9.20 -2.77
CA ILE A 127 0.75 -8.65 -1.85
C ILE A 127 0.60 -9.31 -0.48
N CYS A 128 1.70 -9.87 0.06
CA CYS A 128 1.75 -10.26 1.45
C CYS A 128 1.82 -9.00 2.34
N PRO A 129 0.80 -8.72 3.17
CA PRO A 129 0.72 -7.46 3.90
C PRO A 129 1.61 -7.40 5.14
N HIS A 130 1.92 -8.55 5.75
CA HIS A 130 2.55 -8.57 7.07
C HIS A 130 3.10 -9.94 7.42
N LYS A 131 4.29 -9.98 8.03
CA LYS A 131 4.91 -11.21 8.56
C LYS A 131 5.23 -11.11 10.07
N GLY A 132 5.18 -9.91 10.62
CA GLY A 132 5.56 -9.63 11.99
C GLY A 132 7.07 -9.62 12.24
N PRO A 133 7.50 -9.07 13.39
CA PRO A 133 8.90 -9.09 13.79
C PRO A 133 9.36 -10.52 14.07
N GLN A 134 10.58 -10.85 13.67
CA GLN A 134 11.16 -12.17 13.83
C GLN A 134 12.30 -12.17 14.85
N LYS A 135 12.67 -13.37 15.33
CA LYS A 135 13.72 -13.54 16.35
C LYS A 135 15.12 -13.77 15.74
N SER A 136 15.21 -14.07 14.44
CA SER A 136 16.48 -14.34 13.77
C SER A 136 16.42 -13.94 12.29
N LEU A 137 17.58 -13.69 11.69
CA LEU A 137 17.70 -13.45 10.24
C LEU A 137 17.32 -14.67 9.41
N ASP A 138 17.47 -15.88 9.95
CA ASP A 138 17.08 -17.10 9.23
C ASP A 138 15.57 -17.18 8.97
N ASN A 139 14.75 -16.61 9.87
CA ASN A 139 13.32 -16.49 9.61
C ASN A 139 13.02 -15.54 8.44
N TYR A 140 13.79 -14.45 8.30
CA TYR A 140 13.65 -13.55 7.15
C TYR A 140 14.17 -14.16 5.84
N LYS A 141 15.16 -15.05 5.89
CA LYS A 141 15.59 -15.87 4.73
C LYS A 141 14.47 -16.84 4.33
N ALA A 142 13.84 -17.51 5.31
CA ALA A 142 12.69 -18.38 5.06
C ALA A 142 11.51 -17.62 4.42
N PHE A 143 11.27 -16.35 4.79
CA PHE A 143 10.30 -15.52 4.11
C PHE A 143 10.68 -15.22 2.66
N ALA A 144 11.96 -14.99 2.37
CA ALA A 144 12.41 -14.80 1.00
C ALA A 144 12.15 -16.04 0.13
N ASP A 145 12.40 -17.23 0.68
CA ASP A 145 12.09 -18.50 0.00
C ASP A 145 10.58 -18.66 -0.23
N GLU A 146 9.76 -18.38 0.78
CA GLU A 146 8.29 -18.39 0.68
C GLU A 146 7.81 -17.41 -0.39
N PHE A 147 8.36 -16.19 -0.43
CA PHE A 147 7.99 -15.18 -1.41
C PHE A 147 8.38 -15.60 -2.84
N ASN A 148 9.50 -16.29 -3.02
CA ASN A 148 9.87 -16.85 -4.30
C ASN A 148 8.87 -17.92 -4.77
N VAL A 149 8.35 -18.75 -3.85
CA VAL A 149 7.29 -19.72 -4.16
C VAL A 149 6.01 -19.00 -4.57
N SER A 150 5.57 -18.03 -3.78
CA SER A 150 4.37 -17.19 -4.09
C SER A 150 4.55 -16.47 -5.43
N GLY A 151 5.75 -15.94 -5.70
CA GLY A 151 6.07 -15.28 -6.97
C GLY A 151 5.97 -16.21 -8.18
N LYS A 152 6.40 -17.48 -8.04
CA LYS A 152 6.23 -18.49 -9.10
C LYS A 152 4.76 -18.78 -9.37
N ILE A 153 3.94 -18.90 -8.31
CA ILE A 153 2.49 -19.12 -8.43
C ILE A 153 1.83 -17.92 -9.12
N ALA A 154 2.08 -16.71 -8.65
CA ALA A 154 1.52 -15.49 -9.26
C ALA A 154 1.90 -15.38 -10.75
N LYS A 155 3.17 -15.62 -11.10
CA LYS A 155 3.69 -15.57 -12.47
C LYS A 155 3.01 -16.59 -13.41
N LYS A 156 2.66 -17.78 -12.91
CA LYS A 156 1.91 -18.80 -13.67
C LYS A 156 0.58 -18.23 -14.20
N HIS A 157 -0.05 -17.33 -13.45
CA HIS A 157 -1.30 -16.67 -13.80
C HIS A 157 -1.12 -15.30 -14.50
N GLY A 158 0.13 -14.90 -14.77
CA GLY A 158 0.44 -13.64 -15.47
C GLY A 158 0.37 -12.39 -14.59
N ILE A 159 0.33 -12.52 -13.27
CA ILE A 159 0.43 -11.44 -12.30
C ILE A 159 1.74 -11.53 -11.50
N ARG A 160 2.01 -10.57 -10.65
CA ARG A 160 3.21 -10.53 -9.83
C ARG A 160 2.88 -10.64 -8.35
N PHE A 161 3.83 -11.09 -7.57
CA PHE A 161 3.79 -11.10 -6.12
C PHE A 161 4.62 -9.94 -5.56
N ALA A 162 4.16 -9.34 -4.46
CA ALA A 162 4.94 -8.34 -3.73
C ALA A 162 4.83 -8.55 -2.20
N TYR A 163 5.77 -7.96 -1.47
CA TYR A 163 5.75 -7.87 -0.01
C TYR A 163 5.67 -6.42 0.43
N HIS A 164 4.76 -6.14 1.37
CA HIS A 164 4.57 -4.84 2.01
C HIS A 164 5.37 -4.75 3.30
N ASN A 165 6.24 -3.75 3.41
CA ASN A 165 7.10 -3.57 4.57
C ASN A 165 6.39 -2.90 5.76
N HIS A 166 6.88 -3.26 6.95
CA HIS A 166 6.66 -2.56 8.21
C HIS A 166 7.98 -2.16 8.85
N ASP A 167 7.92 -1.39 9.95
CA ASP A 167 9.09 -0.91 10.69
C ASP A 167 10.06 -2.02 11.09
N TYR A 168 9.56 -3.16 11.54
CA TYR A 168 10.41 -4.27 12.02
C TYR A 168 11.39 -4.80 10.97
N SER A 169 11.10 -4.67 9.68
CA SER A 169 12.03 -5.09 8.63
C SER A 169 13.20 -4.12 8.45
N PHE A 170 13.13 -2.95 9.08
CA PHE A 170 14.15 -1.90 9.06
C PHE A 170 14.85 -1.72 10.42
N ILE A 171 14.69 -2.62 11.36
CA ILE A 171 15.40 -2.66 12.62
C ILE A 171 16.58 -3.63 12.47
N PRO A 172 17.85 -3.17 12.59
CA PRO A 172 19.00 -4.04 12.42
C PRO A 172 19.02 -5.21 13.40
N MET A 173 19.37 -6.39 12.91
CA MET A 173 19.53 -7.62 13.67
C MET A 173 20.87 -8.26 13.28
N ASP A 174 21.71 -8.58 14.26
CA ASP A 174 23.04 -9.18 14.04
C ASP A 174 23.88 -8.45 12.97
N GLY A 175 23.82 -7.11 12.98
CA GLY A 175 24.55 -6.24 12.04
C GLY A 175 23.98 -6.21 10.61
N GLN A 176 22.86 -6.86 10.33
CA GLN A 176 22.19 -6.87 9.03
C GLN A 176 20.78 -6.29 9.13
N MET A 177 20.31 -5.73 8.04
CA MET A 177 18.93 -5.24 7.92
C MET A 177 18.01 -6.35 7.40
N PRO A 178 16.94 -6.75 8.13
CA PRO A 178 16.03 -7.79 7.67
C PRO A 178 15.43 -7.53 6.28
N GLN A 179 15.15 -6.26 5.96
CA GLN A 179 14.71 -5.86 4.61
C GLN A 179 15.75 -6.20 3.54
N ASP A 180 17.05 -6.00 3.82
CA ASP A 180 18.13 -6.40 2.90
C ASP A 180 18.14 -7.90 2.67
N VAL A 181 18.00 -8.68 3.74
CA VAL A 181 17.99 -10.16 3.67
C VAL A 181 16.87 -10.65 2.76
N MET A 182 15.64 -10.11 2.93
CA MET A 182 14.52 -10.48 2.08
C MET A 182 14.71 -10.04 0.63
N MET A 183 15.20 -8.82 0.40
CA MET A 183 15.41 -8.29 -0.97
C MET A 183 16.52 -9.02 -1.72
N GLN A 184 17.58 -9.43 -1.04
CA GLN A 184 18.69 -10.20 -1.63
C GLN A 184 18.35 -11.67 -1.84
N GLY A 185 17.52 -12.26 -0.95
CA GLY A 185 17.07 -13.64 -1.05
C GLY A 185 15.94 -13.87 -2.06
N THR A 186 15.33 -12.83 -2.60
CA THR A 186 14.22 -12.95 -3.55
C THR A 186 14.66 -12.73 -5.00
N ASP A 187 14.13 -13.56 -5.91
CA ASP A 187 14.31 -13.42 -7.35
C ASP A 187 13.55 -12.19 -7.88
N PRO A 188 14.22 -11.17 -8.44
CA PRO A 188 13.57 -9.97 -8.97
C PRO A 188 12.63 -10.22 -10.16
N SER A 189 12.73 -11.37 -10.81
CA SER A 189 11.79 -11.77 -11.86
C SER A 189 10.45 -12.29 -11.31
N LEU A 190 10.37 -12.58 -10.01
CA LEU A 190 9.23 -13.17 -9.31
C LEU A 190 8.61 -12.24 -8.28
N VAL A 191 9.45 -11.53 -7.51
CA VAL A 191 9.04 -10.79 -6.32
C VAL A 191 9.38 -9.32 -6.47
N ASP A 192 8.39 -8.48 -6.28
CA ASP A 192 8.52 -7.04 -6.09
C ASP A 192 8.27 -6.66 -4.61
N PHE A 193 8.40 -5.39 -4.31
CA PHE A 193 8.14 -4.85 -2.99
C PHE A 193 7.19 -3.65 -3.08
N GLU A 194 6.33 -3.54 -2.09
CA GLU A 194 5.52 -2.37 -1.84
C GLU A 194 6.13 -1.56 -0.70
N MET A 195 6.53 -0.33 -0.98
CA MET A 195 7.11 0.54 0.03
C MET A 195 6.02 1.29 0.78
N ASP A 196 5.83 1.01 2.06
CA ASP A 196 5.13 1.95 2.94
C ASP A 196 6.13 2.98 3.47
N ILE A 197 6.01 4.21 2.96
CA ILE A 197 6.91 5.34 3.27
C ILE A 197 6.85 5.69 4.77
N TYR A 198 5.68 5.58 5.39
CA TYR A 198 5.49 5.83 6.82
C TYR A 198 6.35 4.90 7.67
N TRP A 199 6.28 3.59 7.43
CA TRP A 199 7.01 2.61 8.23
C TRP A 199 8.52 2.70 8.04
N VAL A 200 8.99 3.05 6.84
CA VAL A 200 10.42 3.32 6.59
C VAL A 200 10.88 4.51 7.45
N ASN A 201 10.15 5.62 7.43
CA ASN A 201 10.48 6.80 8.24
C ASN A 201 10.30 6.53 9.74
N TYR A 202 9.28 5.79 10.15
CA TYR A 202 9.04 5.40 11.55
C TYR A 202 10.22 4.62 12.13
N ALA A 203 10.85 3.76 11.33
CA ALA A 203 12.07 3.05 11.66
C ALA A 203 13.34 3.91 11.54
N ASN A 204 13.21 5.23 11.39
CA ASN A 204 14.32 6.18 11.18
C ASN A 204 15.20 5.86 9.96
N GLN A 205 14.63 5.30 8.91
CA GLN A 205 15.30 5.03 7.64
C GLN A 205 14.89 6.07 6.58
N ASP A 206 15.74 6.26 5.57
CA ASP A 206 15.47 7.14 4.44
C ASP A 206 14.87 6.34 3.28
N PRO A 207 13.58 6.55 2.91
CA PRO A 207 12.98 5.85 1.77
C PRO A 207 13.72 6.12 0.44
N ILE A 208 14.35 7.30 0.30
CA ILE A 208 15.13 7.63 -0.90
C ILE A 208 16.40 6.78 -0.99
N ALA A 209 17.06 6.53 0.14
CA ALA A 209 18.21 5.66 0.19
C ALA A 209 17.86 4.22 -0.22
N TRP A 210 16.72 3.71 0.27
CA TRP A 210 16.22 2.37 -0.07
C TRP A 210 15.84 2.24 -1.56
N LEU A 211 15.15 3.24 -2.12
CA LEU A 211 14.83 3.28 -3.56
C LEU A 211 16.08 3.26 -4.44
N LYS A 212 17.13 3.99 -4.05
CA LYS A 212 18.41 4.03 -4.76
C LYS A 212 19.21 2.74 -4.61
N LYS A 213 19.18 2.13 -3.42
CA LYS A 213 19.88 0.87 -3.12
C LYS A 213 19.33 -0.29 -3.92
N TYR A 214 18.00 -0.31 -4.12
CA TYR A 214 17.29 -1.38 -4.83
C TYR A 214 16.45 -0.84 -5.99
N PRO A 215 17.10 -0.36 -7.06
CA PRO A 215 16.40 0.19 -8.21
C PRO A 215 15.49 -0.86 -8.85
N ASN A 216 14.27 -0.44 -9.22
CA ASN A 216 13.25 -1.29 -9.84
C ASN A 216 12.74 -2.48 -9.00
N ARG A 217 13.01 -2.51 -7.69
CA ARG A 217 12.46 -3.54 -6.81
C ARG A 217 11.19 -3.08 -6.10
N PHE A 218 11.06 -1.81 -5.75
CA PHE A 218 9.82 -1.23 -5.22
C PHE A 218 8.95 -0.78 -6.39
N LYS A 219 7.77 -1.40 -6.56
CA LYS A 219 6.83 -1.12 -7.65
C LYS A 219 5.57 -0.41 -7.18
N LEU A 220 5.18 -0.64 -5.94
CA LEU A 220 4.00 -0.06 -5.31
C LEU A 220 4.43 0.75 -4.09
N CYS A 221 3.57 1.68 -3.69
CA CYS A 221 3.89 2.57 -2.59
C CYS A 221 2.63 2.97 -1.81
N HIS A 222 2.66 2.81 -0.49
CA HIS A 222 1.72 3.45 0.41
C HIS A 222 2.21 4.85 0.77
N VAL A 223 1.40 5.85 0.40
CA VAL A 223 1.63 7.26 0.67
C VAL A 223 0.93 7.61 1.98
N LYS A 224 1.64 7.44 3.09
CA LYS A 224 1.15 7.67 4.44
C LYS A 224 2.12 8.59 5.19
N ASP A 225 1.59 9.61 5.87
CA ASP A 225 2.41 10.63 6.53
C ASP A 225 2.62 10.34 8.02
N LEU A 226 3.69 10.92 8.55
CA LEU A 226 4.18 10.71 9.90
C LEU A 226 4.28 12.04 10.64
N THR A 227 3.76 12.11 11.86
CA THR A 227 3.90 13.30 12.72
C THR A 227 5.35 13.52 13.14
N LYS A 228 5.69 14.76 13.50
CA LYS A 228 6.94 15.03 14.22
C LYS A 228 6.96 14.24 15.52
N LYS A 229 8.14 13.74 15.90
CA LYS A 229 8.32 13.01 17.17
C LYS A 229 8.14 13.95 18.36
N VAL A 230 7.21 13.60 19.26
CA VAL A 230 6.96 14.31 20.51
C VAL A 230 6.91 13.24 21.61
N ASP A 231 7.68 13.41 22.68
CA ASP A 231 7.75 12.47 23.82
C ASP A 231 7.94 11.01 23.39
N ASN A 232 8.81 10.77 22.42
CA ASN A 232 9.07 9.47 21.80
C ASN A 232 7.88 8.84 21.09
N LYS A 233 6.78 9.57 20.84
CA LYS A 233 5.61 9.11 20.11
C LYS A 233 5.57 9.73 18.73
N GLN A 234 5.19 8.94 17.75
CA GLN A 234 4.89 9.35 16.38
C GLN A 234 3.67 8.58 15.90
N GLU A 235 2.82 9.24 15.15
CA GLU A 235 1.56 8.67 14.65
C GLU A 235 1.36 9.04 13.19
N SER A 236 0.48 8.33 12.51
CA SER A 236 0.06 8.74 11.18
C SER A 236 -0.81 9.99 11.25
N CYS A 237 -0.66 10.86 10.26
CA CYS A 237 -1.43 12.08 10.15
C CYS A 237 -1.96 12.30 8.73
N VAL A 238 -2.73 13.37 8.56
CA VAL A 238 -3.22 13.76 7.23
C VAL A 238 -2.03 14.04 6.31
N ILE A 239 -2.02 13.45 5.12
CA ILE A 239 -0.95 13.61 4.13
C ILE A 239 -0.68 15.09 3.88
N GLY A 240 0.61 15.47 3.98
CA GLY A 240 1.09 16.85 3.81
C GLY A 240 1.04 17.70 5.07
N THR A 241 0.65 17.15 6.22
CA THR A 241 0.72 17.84 7.52
C THR A 241 1.81 17.31 8.43
N GLY A 242 2.48 16.24 8.03
CA GLY A 242 3.57 15.58 8.76
C GLY A 242 4.94 16.04 8.31
N ILE A 243 5.92 15.15 8.49
CA ILE A 243 7.34 15.45 8.27
C ILE A 243 7.89 14.90 6.95
N ILE A 244 7.12 14.10 6.21
CA ILE A 244 7.62 13.41 5.03
C ILE A 244 7.59 14.34 3.80
N ASP A 245 8.75 14.54 3.17
CA ASP A 245 8.84 15.27 1.90
C ASP A 245 8.41 14.35 0.74
N PHE A 246 7.08 14.21 0.56
CA PHE A 246 6.51 13.40 -0.51
C PHE A 246 6.95 13.84 -1.90
N LYS A 247 7.13 15.14 -2.13
CA LYS A 247 7.60 15.63 -3.43
C LYS A 247 8.93 15.00 -3.82
N LYS A 248 9.87 14.97 -2.88
CA LYS A 248 11.21 14.41 -3.09
C LYS A 248 11.16 12.89 -3.19
N VAL A 249 10.40 12.22 -2.29
CA VAL A 249 10.30 10.75 -2.25
C VAL A 249 9.63 10.23 -3.51
N LEU A 250 8.46 10.76 -3.89
CA LEU A 250 7.69 10.25 -5.05
C LEU A 250 8.39 10.54 -6.37
N LYS A 251 9.02 11.73 -6.53
CA LYS A 251 9.84 12.03 -7.72
C LYS A 251 11.02 11.07 -7.85
N THR A 252 11.69 10.76 -6.73
CA THR A 252 12.77 9.78 -6.74
C THR A 252 12.22 8.39 -7.02
N GLY A 253 11.12 8.01 -6.37
CA GLY A 253 10.47 6.71 -6.56
C GLY A 253 10.12 6.42 -8.01
N ALA A 254 9.51 7.37 -8.69
CA ALA A 254 9.19 7.25 -10.12
C ALA A 254 10.45 7.01 -10.98
N LYS A 255 11.58 7.67 -10.65
CA LYS A 255 12.86 7.44 -11.33
C LYS A 255 13.43 6.03 -11.08
N TYR A 256 13.16 5.46 -9.89
CA TYR A 256 13.70 4.17 -9.46
C TYR A 256 12.68 3.03 -9.49
N GLY A 257 11.54 3.22 -10.17
CA GLY A 257 10.64 2.14 -10.55
C GLY A 257 9.30 2.06 -9.84
N LEU A 258 8.96 2.99 -8.93
CA LEU A 258 7.61 3.08 -8.37
C LEU A 258 6.61 3.42 -9.49
N ALA A 259 5.54 2.65 -9.58
CA ALA A 259 4.53 2.76 -10.63
C ALA A 259 3.10 2.95 -10.08
N SER A 260 2.80 2.46 -8.88
CA SER A 260 1.49 2.56 -8.24
C SER A 260 1.59 3.22 -6.87
N PHE A 261 0.61 4.06 -6.53
CA PHE A 261 0.59 4.89 -5.33
C PHE A 261 -0.79 4.84 -4.68
N PHE A 262 -0.86 4.45 -3.39
CA PHE A 262 -2.08 4.26 -2.62
C PHE A 262 -2.05 5.02 -1.29
#